data_792e1510f734705de1f5fba501458437
#
_entry.id   792e1510f734705de1f5fba501458437
#
_cell.length_a   1.000
_cell.length_b   1.000
_cell.length_c   1.000
_cell.angle_alpha   90.00
_cell.angle_beta   90.00
_cell.angle_gamma   90.00
#
_symmetry.space_group_name_H-M   'P 1'
#
loop_
_entity.id
_entity.type
_entity.pdbx_description
1 polymer ?
#
loop_
_entity_poly.entity_id
_entity_poly.type
_entity_poly.pdbx_seq_one_letter_code
_entity_poly.pdbx_strand_id
1 'polypeptide(L)'
;MKINTAEFVISNSEVDKCPKERLPEYAFIGRSNVGKSSLINMLTNHKNLAKTSSKPGKTQLINHFKINSNWFLVDLPGYGYARVSKKTKAVFQQFIMDYFEQREQLVCAFVLIDIRLEAQKIDLEFMEYLGESEIPF
;
A
#
# COMPACT_ATOMS: atom_id res chain seq x y z
N MET A 1 -2.27 -20.26 -5.50
CA MET A 1 -3.57 -19.61 -5.75
C MET A 1 -3.55 -18.92 -7.10
N LYS A 2 -4.61 -19.06 -7.84
CA LYS A 2 -4.73 -18.38 -9.13
C LYS A 2 -5.66 -17.17 -9.00
N ILE A 3 -5.21 -16.01 -9.47
CA ILE A 3 -6.06 -14.82 -9.53
C ILE A 3 -6.84 -14.85 -10.84
N ASN A 4 -8.15 -15.03 -10.74
CA ASN A 4 -9.05 -15.09 -11.88
C ASN A 4 -9.73 -13.76 -12.17
N THR A 5 -10.08 -13.01 -11.12
CA THR A 5 -10.71 -11.70 -11.25
C THR A 5 -10.05 -10.69 -10.33
N ALA A 6 -9.94 -9.46 -10.79
CA ALA A 6 -9.43 -8.33 -10.02
C ALA A 6 -10.20 -7.09 -10.44
N GLU A 7 -10.86 -6.42 -9.50
CA GLU A 7 -11.67 -5.23 -9.77
C GLU A 7 -11.38 -4.12 -8.77
N PHE A 8 -11.29 -2.91 -9.29
CA PHE A 8 -11.17 -1.73 -8.46
C PHE A 8 -12.48 -1.50 -7.71
N VAL A 9 -12.37 -1.26 -6.41
CA VAL A 9 -13.55 -1.03 -5.56
C VAL A 9 -13.65 0.42 -5.13
N ILE A 10 -12.63 0.95 -4.47
CA ILE A 10 -12.65 2.32 -3.95
C ILE A 10 -11.24 2.86 -3.78
N SER A 11 -11.13 4.17 -3.92
CA SER A 11 -9.94 4.95 -3.62
C SER A 11 -10.32 6.04 -2.63
N ASN A 12 -9.62 6.15 -1.50
CA ASN A 12 -9.97 7.15 -0.50
C ASN A 12 -8.77 7.53 0.38
N SER A 13 -8.93 8.64 1.13
CA SER A 13 -7.91 9.17 2.02
C SER A 13 -8.22 8.95 3.50
N GLU A 14 -9.29 8.22 3.81
CA GLU A 14 -9.72 8.02 5.19
C GLU A 14 -10.01 6.53 5.45
N VAL A 15 -9.49 6.02 6.55
CA VAL A 15 -9.60 4.60 6.89
C VAL A 15 -11.06 4.18 7.11
N ASP A 16 -11.86 5.04 7.70
CA ASP A 16 -13.28 4.76 7.96
C ASP A 16 -14.12 4.67 6.67
N LYS A 17 -13.59 5.14 5.55
CA LYS A 17 -14.21 5.00 4.23
C LYS A 17 -13.75 3.78 3.45
N CYS A 18 -12.87 2.98 4.02
CA CYS A 18 -12.47 1.70 3.43
C CYS A 18 -13.64 0.71 3.42
N PRO A 19 -13.61 -0.30 2.53
CA PRO A 19 -14.74 -1.23 2.41
C PRO A 19 -15.16 -1.85 3.74
N LYS A 20 -16.45 -1.94 3.98
CA LYS A 20 -17.02 -2.51 5.22
C LYS A 20 -17.12 -4.04 5.17
N GLU A 21 -16.97 -4.64 4.01
CA GLU A 21 -16.95 -6.08 3.87
C GLU A 21 -15.79 -6.68 4.68
N ARG A 22 -16.10 -7.72 5.45
CA ARG A 22 -15.09 -8.40 6.29
C ARG A 22 -14.33 -9.46 5.50
N LEU A 23 -13.62 -9.01 4.46
CA LEU A 23 -12.74 -9.86 3.68
C LEU A 23 -11.29 -9.62 4.10
N PRO A 24 -10.44 -10.65 4.03
CA PRO A 24 -9.01 -10.46 4.34
C PRO A 24 -8.37 -9.42 3.43
N GLU A 25 -7.49 -8.60 4.00
CA GLU A 25 -6.72 -7.61 3.26
C GLU A 25 -5.24 -7.94 3.28
N TYR A 26 -4.61 -7.82 2.13
CA TYR A 26 -3.16 -7.92 1.97
C TYR A 26 -2.68 -6.59 1.40
N ALA A 27 -1.92 -5.85 2.19
CA ALA A 27 -1.49 -4.50 1.84
C ALA A 27 -0.13 -4.52 1.15
N PHE A 28 0.02 -3.67 0.14
CA PHE A 28 1.27 -3.49 -0.58
C PHE A 28 1.76 -2.07 -0.34
N ILE A 29 2.99 -1.94 0.11
CA ILE A 29 3.61 -0.65 0.41
C ILE A 29 5.10 -0.72 0.08
N GLY A 30 5.70 0.42 -0.11
CA GLY A 30 7.13 0.52 -0.36
C GLY A 30 7.51 1.95 -0.62
N ARG A 31 8.81 2.18 -0.84
CA ARG A 31 9.29 3.50 -1.22
C ARG A 31 8.65 3.95 -2.52
N SER A 32 8.48 5.26 -2.65
CA SER A 32 8.04 5.87 -3.92
C SER A 32 8.88 5.37 -5.09
N ASN A 33 8.23 4.97 -6.18
CA ASN A 33 8.86 4.48 -7.41
C ASN A 33 9.62 3.14 -7.28
N VAL A 34 9.30 2.34 -6.28
CA VAL A 34 9.92 1.00 -6.11
C VAL A 34 9.41 -0.04 -7.12
N GLY A 35 8.33 0.27 -7.83
CA GLY A 35 7.71 -0.64 -8.80
C GLY A 35 6.45 -1.33 -8.29
N LYS A 36 5.81 -0.79 -7.26
CA LYS A 36 4.64 -1.37 -6.60
C LYS A 36 3.47 -1.56 -7.57
N SER A 37 3.11 -0.53 -8.33
CA SER A 37 2.00 -0.61 -9.30
C SER A 37 2.26 -1.63 -10.41
N SER A 38 3.49 -1.71 -10.88
CA SER A 38 3.89 -2.70 -11.88
C SER A 38 3.77 -4.13 -11.35
N LEU A 39 4.15 -4.34 -10.09
CA LEU A 39 4.01 -5.63 -9.43
C LEU A 39 2.53 -6.02 -9.27
N ILE A 40 1.70 -5.10 -8.82
CA ILE A 40 0.25 -5.34 -8.66
C ILE A 40 -0.38 -5.72 -10.01
N ASN A 41 -0.06 -4.97 -11.05
CA ASN A 41 -0.60 -5.23 -12.39
C ASN A 41 -0.15 -6.60 -12.91
N MET A 42 1.09 -6.98 -12.65
CA MET A 42 1.61 -8.29 -13.05
C MET A 42 0.92 -9.42 -12.28
N LEU A 43 0.79 -9.30 -10.97
CA LEU A 43 0.15 -10.32 -10.13
C LEU A 43 -1.31 -10.53 -10.49
N THR A 44 -2.01 -9.47 -10.85
CA THR A 44 -3.44 -9.52 -11.20
C THR A 44 -3.66 -9.83 -12.68
N ASN A 45 -2.60 -9.92 -13.47
CA ASN A 45 -2.68 -10.08 -14.92
C ASN A 45 -3.55 -9.00 -15.58
N HIS A 46 -3.40 -7.76 -15.12
CA HIS A 46 -4.21 -6.63 -15.58
C HIS A 46 -3.31 -5.41 -15.76
N LYS A 47 -3.13 -4.98 -17.02
CA LYS A 47 -2.12 -3.96 -17.39
C LYS A 47 -2.28 -2.61 -16.70
N ASN A 48 -3.50 -2.21 -16.36
CA ASN A 48 -3.78 -0.87 -15.87
C ASN A 48 -4.67 -0.87 -14.61
N LEU A 49 -4.68 -1.95 -13.83
CA LEU A 49 -5.49 -2.01 -12.62
C LEU A 49 -4.98 -0.98 -11.59
N ALA A 50 -3.69 -1.05 -11.28
CA ALA A 50 -3.04 -0.05 -10.45
C ALA A 50 -2.37 0.98 -11.36
N LYS A 51 -2.67 2.25 -11.12
CA LYS A 51 -2.11 3.34 -11.94
C LYS A 51 -0.68 3.64 -11.51
N THR A 52 0.23 3.64 -12.47
CA THR A 52 1.58 4.13 -12.24
C THR A 52 1.56 5.66 -12.26
N SER A 53 2.02 6.29 -11.16
CA SER A 53 2.20 7.73 -11.13
C SER A 53 3.68 8.05 -11.17
N SER A 54 4.11 8.79 -12.17
CA SER A 54 5.47 9.28 -12.30
C SER A 54 5.68 10.64 -11.63
N LYS A 55 4.63 11.26 -11.11
CA LYS A 55 4.70 12.59 -10.49
C LYS A 55 4.72 12.49 -8.98
N PRO A 56 5.87 12.76 -8.32
CA PRO A 56 5.92 12.89 -6.87
C PRO A 56 5.06 14.06 -6.41
N GLY A 57 4.39 13.91 -5.27
CA GLY A 57 3.60 14.99 -4.65
C GLY A 57 2.13 15.04 -5.00
N LYS A 58 1.61 14.14 -5.85
CA LYS A 58 0.15 14.00 -6.00
C LYS A 58 -0.43 13.35 -4.76
N THR A 59 -1.67 13.74 -4.41
CA THR A 59 -2.43 13.11 -3.33
C THR A 59 -2.47 11.61 -3.59
N GLN A 60 -1.88 10.85 -2.68
CA GLN A 60 -1.91 9.41 -2.75
C GLN A 60 -3.04 8.88 -1.90
N LEU A 61 -3.69 7.86 -2.41
CA LEU A 61 -4.89 7.31 -1.80
C LEU A 61 -4.68 5.83 -1.48
N ILE A 62 -5.47 5.33 -0.56
CA ILE A 62 -5.60 3.88 -0.34
C ILE A 62 -6.50 3.34 -1.43
N ASN A 63 -6.02 2.37 -2.19
CA ASN A 63 -6.78 1.75 -3.27
C ASN A 63 -7.10 0.32 -2.89
N HIS A 64 -8.39 -0.04 -2.88
CA HIS A 64 -8.83 -1.40 -2.65
C HIS A 64 -9.21 -2.06 -3.96
N PHE A 65 -8.63 -3.23 -4.22
CA PHE A 65 -8.97 -4.09 -5.35
C PHE A 65 -9.51 -5.40 -4.81
N LYS A 66 -10.70 -5.79 -5.25
CA LYS A 66 -11.29 -7.07 -4.86
C LYS A 66 -10.77 -8.17 -5.77
N ILE A 67 -10.19 -9.20 -5.18
CA ILE A 67 -9.56 -10.30 -5.90
C ILE A 67 -10.39 -11.56 -5.69
N ASN A 68 -10.73 -12.22 -6.81
CA ASN A 68 -11.51 -13.47 -6.79
C ASN A 68 -12.81 -13.37 -5.96
N SER A 69 -13.34 -12.17 -5.80
CA SER A 69 -14.55 -11.88 -5.01
C SER A 69 -14.43 -12.24 -3.52
N ASN A 70 -13.26 -12.59 -3.00
CA ASN A 70 -13.12 -13.09 -1.64
C ASN A 70 -11.98 -12.51 -0.80
N TRP A 71 -11.14 -11.61 -1.36
CA TRP A 71 -10.13 -10.89 -0.58
C TRP A 71 -9.79 -9.56 -1.25
N PHE A 72 -9.14 -8.68 -0.50
CA PHE A 72 -8.69 -7.39 -1.01
C PHE A 72 -7.18 -7.32 -1.12
N LEU A 73 -6.71 -6.89 -2.28
CA LEU A 73 -5.37 -6.36 -2.44
C LEU A 73 -5.46 -4.86 -2.18
N VAL A 74 -4.68 -4.35 -1.24
CA VAL A 74 -4.72 -2.94 -0.86
C VAL A 74 -3.41 -2.27 -1.29
N ASP A 75 -3.52 -1.29 -2.16
CA ASP A 75 -2.39 -0.50 -2.63
C ASP A 75 -2.29 0.75 -1.76
N LEU A 76 -1.27 0.81 -0.91
CA LEU A 76 -1.05 1.92 -0.01
C LEU A 76 -0.11 2.96 -0.62
N PRO A 77 -0.23 4.23 -0.20
CA PRO A 77 0.70 5.27 -0.65
C PRO A 77 2.15 4.89 -0.35
N GLY A 78 3.04 5.18 -1.29
CA GLY A 78 4.47 4.99 -1.06
C GLY A 78 5.02 5.99 -0.04
N TYR A 79 6.08 5.61 0.65
CA TYR A 79 6.77 6.50 1.59
C TYR A 79 8.06 7.06 0.97
N GLY A 80 8.70 8.00 1.67
CA GLY A 80 10.03 8.49 1.28
C GLY A 80 10.07 9.51 0.17
N TYR A 81 9.03 10.33 0.03
CA TYR A 81 9.05 11.45 -0.93
C TYR A 81 9.99 12.56 -0.44
N ALA A 82 11.13 12.71 -1.11
CA ALA A 82 12.11 13.74 -0.74
C ALA A 82 11.66 15.16 -1.07
N ARG A 83 10.71 15.33 -1.99
CA ARG A 83 10.30 16.64 -2.53
C ARG A 83 8.98 17.18 -2.00
N VAL A 84 8.38 16.56 -0.99
CA VAL A 84 7.16 17.08 -0.38
C VAL A 84 7.49 17.81 0.92
N SER A 85 6.63 18.75 1.33
CA SER A 85 6.80 19.50 2.58
C SER A 85 6.73 18.57 3.79
N LYS A 86 7.31 19.01 4.92
CA LYS A 86 7.22 18.28 6.19
C LYS A 86 5.77 18.03 6.61
N LYS A 87 4.90 19.01 6.37
CA LYS A 87 3.47 18.90 6.68
C LYS A 87 2.81 17.78 5.87
N THR A 88 3.09 17.70 4.58
CA THR A 88 2.56 16.66 3.70
C THR A 88 3.09 15.28 4.11
N LYS A 89 4.38 15.16 4.45
CA LYS A 89 4.95 13.91 4.98
C LYS A 89 4.25 13.45 6.26
N ALA A 90 4.00 14.38 7.18
CA ALA A 90 3.32 14.06 8.44
C ALA A 90 1.90 13.55 8.21
N VAL A 91 1.15 14.16 7.27
CA VAL A 91 -0.20 13.72 6.91
C VAL A 91 -0.18 12.32 6.30
N PHE A 92 0.74 12.04 5.38
CA PHE A 92 0.88 10.72 4.77
C PHE A 92 1.27 9.67 5.80
N GLN A 93 2.19 9.99 6.69
CA GLN A 93 2.62 9.06 7.72
C GLN A 93 1.46 8.72 8.66
N GLN A 94 0.70 9.70 9.10
CA GLN A 94 -0.47 9.48 9.96
C GLN A 94 -1.52 8.64 9.26
N PHE A 95 -1.77 8.88 7.99
CA PHE A 95 -2.71 8.17 7.16
C PHE A 95 -2.35 6.67 7.03
N ILE A 96 -1.09 6.38 6.80
CA ILE A 96 -0.56 5.02 6.73
C ILE A 96 -0.65 4.33 8.10
N MET A 97 -0.29 5.04 9.16
CA MET A 97 -0.36 4.52 10.52
C MET A 97 -1.81 4.22 10.92
N ASP A 98 -2.75 5.11 10.59
CA ASP A 98 -4.17 4.90 10.85
C ASP A 98 -4.67 3.63 10.15
N TYR A 99 -4.25 3.40 8.91
CA TYR A 99 -4.60 2.18 8.19
C TYR A 99 -4.11 0.94 8.96
N PHE A 100 -2.85 0.89 9.31
CA PHE A 100 -2.27 -0.27 9.99
C PHE A 100 -2.85 -0.48 11.40
N GLU A 101 -3.18 0.57 12.11
CA GLU A 101 -3.70 0.48 13.46
C GLU A 101 -5.19 0.17 13.53
N GLN A 102 -5.96 0.61 12.54
CA GLN A 102 -7.42 0.54 12.57
C GLN A 102 -8.03 -0.57 11.71
N ARG A 103 -7.29 -1.11 10.72
CA ARG A 103 -7.85 -2.15 9.83
C ARG A 103 -7.72 -3.54 10.43
N GLU A 104 -8.79 -4.00 11.04
CA GLU A 104 -8.84 -5.33 11.67
C GLU A 104 -8.73 -6.47 10.64
N GLN A 105 -9.15 -6.25 9.39
CA GLN A 105 -9.10 -7.25 8.33
C GLN A 105 -7.70 -7.46 7.74
N LEU A 106 -6.74 -6.62 8.08
CA LEU A 106 -5.39 -6.73 7.55
C LEU A 106 -4.72 -8.02 8.04
N VAL A 107 -4.30 -8.85 7.10
CA VAL A 107 -3.62 -10.12 7.40
C VAL A 107 -2.11 -9.94 7.36
N CYS A 108 -1.60 -9.25 6.36
CA CYS A 108 -0.16 -9.09 6.16
C CYS A 108 0.14 -7.87 5.29
N ALA A 109 1.26 -7.22 5.54
CA ALA A 109 1.79 -6.15 4.71
C ALA A 109 2.97 -6.66 3.90
N PHE A 110 2.96 -6.46 2.59
CA PHE A 110 4.10 -6.74 1.72
C PHE A 110 4.88 -5.44 1.51
N VAL A 111 6.08 -5.38 2.08
CA VAL A 111 6.96 -4.22 1.96
C VAL A 111 7.91 -4.45 0.79
N LEU A 112 7.78 -3.63 -0.25
CA LEU A 112 8.61 -3.75 -1.45
C LEU A 112 9.91 -2.98 -1.25
N ILE A 113 11.01 -3.67 -1.50
CA ILE A 113 12.36 -3.12 -1.37
C ILE A 113 13.08 -3.28 -2.71
N ASP A 114 13.85 -2.26 -3.09
CA ASP A 114 14.67 -2.33 -4.30
C ASP A 114 15.97 -3.10 -4.01
N ILE A 115 16.02 -4.34 -4.44
CA ILE A 115 17.15 -5.24 -4.20
C ILE A 115 18.44 -4.79 -4.90
N ARG A 116 18.36 -3.88 -5.86
CA ARG A 116 19.52 -3.36 -6.56
C ARG A 116 20.33 -2.37 -5.70
N LEU A 117 19.73 -1.88 -4.64
CA LEU A 117 20.32 -0.91 -3.72
C LEU A 117 20.63 -1.58 -2.38
N GLU A 118 21.56 -0.97 -1.64
CA GLU A 118 21.73 -1.33 -0.25
C GLU A 118 20.43 -1.02 0.52
N ALA A 119 20.23 -1.70 1.64
CA ALA A 119 19.07 -1.48 2.48
C ALA A 119 18.99 0.00 2.89
N GLN A 120 17.94 0.67 2.46
CA GLN A 120 17.76 2.09 2.74
C GLN A 120 17.24 2.29 4.18
N LYS A 121 17.75 3.31 4.83
CA LYS A 121 17.37 3.63 6.22
C LYS A 121 15.86 3.72 6.40
N ILE A 122 15.16 4.36 5.45
CA ILE A 122 13.71 4.55 5.53
C ILE A 122 12.94 3.22 5.43
N ASP A 123 13.44 2.27 4.63
CA ASP A 123 12.84 0.94 4.54
C ASP A 123 13.01 0.19 5.86
N LEU A 124 14.18 0.26 6.46
CA LEU A 124 14.48 -0.38 7.74
C LEU A 124 13.63 0.23 8.88
N GLU A 125 13.51 1.54 8.91
CA GLU A 125 12.68 2.25 9.89
C GLU A 125 11.21 1.85 9.76
N PHE A 126 10.72 1.70 8.54
CA PHE A 126 9.34 1.30 8.31
C PHE A 126 9.09 -0.15 8.75
N MET A 127 10.01 -1.07 8.43
CA MET A 127 9.91 -2.45 8.89
C MET A 127 9.98 -2.55 10.42
N GLU A 128 10.82 -1.74 11.05
CA GLU A 128 10.90 -1.66 12.51
C GLU A 128 9.57 -1.19 13.12
N TYR A 129 8.95 -0.18 12.51
CA TYR A 129 7.62 0.28 12.92
C TYR A 129 6.59 -0.85 12.84
N LEU A 130 6.56 -1.60 11.74
CA LEU A 130 5.63 -2.72 11.60
C LEU A 130 5.87 -3.79 12.65
N GLY A 131 7.14 -4.13 12.91
CA GLY A 131 7.51 -5.11 13.92
C GLY A 131 7.11 -4.69 15.33
N GLU A 132 7.37 -3.45 15.70
CA GLU A 132 6.99 -2.90 17.00
C GLU A 132 5.48 -2.81 17.19
N SER A 133 4.74 -2.61 16.10
CA SER A 133 3.28 -2.55 16.10
C SER A 133 2.63 -3.94 15.97
N GLU A 134 3.43 -4.99 15.98
CA GLU A 134 2.97 -6.39 15.85
C GLU A 134 2.15 -6.64 14.57
N ILE A 135 2.50 -5.94 13.50
CA ILE A 135 1.86 -6.10 12.19
C ILE A 135 2.67 -7.12 11.37
N PRO A 136 2.07 -8.24 10.95
CA PRO A 136 2.79 -9.20 10.11
C PRO A 136 3.22 -8.59 8.78
N PHE A 137 4.47 -8.83 8.37
CA PHE A 137 4.97 -8.34 7.08
C PHE A 137 6.01 -9.28 6.48
#